data_aab9e85e55f1dadd256b1a81d3c47333
#
_entry.id   aab9e85e55f1dadd256b1a81d3c47333
#
_cell.length_a   1.000
_cell.length_b   1.000
_cell.length_c   1.000
_cell.angle_alpha   90.00
_cell.angle_beta   90.00
_cell.angle_gamma   90.00
#
_symmetry.space_group_name_H-M   'P 1'
#
loop_
_entity.id
_entity.type
_entity.pdbx_description
1 polymer ?
#
loop_
_entity_poly.entity_id
_entity_poly.type
_entity_poly.pdbx_seq_one_letter_code
_entity_poly.pdbx_strand_id
1 'polypeptide(L)'
;MSLNSLNLQTHDFKWTSQITLSHYNAVWIERMPNYDYQKYQKRKNEPMNAFYYYKTTGIINVDKSNMPESQRSLGPAACMSGYPIVEDKNGDGIIDVNDSYMDNTLPKLYFGFGNTFTWKNFDLDIFMYGQLGVKKWNDAYGNSIDVGGLSRGVDAHNVGILSLIHI
;
A
#
# COMPACT_ATOMS: atom_id res chain seq x y z
N MET A 1 -18.38 5.91 14.13
CA MET A 1 -19.74 6.40 13.87
C MET A 1 -20.61 5.23 13.45
N SER A 2 -21.79 5.08 14.03
CA SER A 2 -22.75 4.04 13.62
C SER A 2 -24.12 4.68 13.42
N LEU A 3 -24.84 4.24 12.41
CA LEU A 3 -26.18 4.65 12.08
C LEU A 3 -27.04 3.40 11.95
N ASN A 4 -28.14 3.36 12.69
CA ASN A 4 -29.16 2.32 12.60
C ASN A 4 -30.43 2.96 12.07
N SER A 5 -31.04 2.34 11.08
CA SER A 5 -32.27 2.80 10.44
C SER A 5 -33.31 1.70 10.42
N LEU A 6 -34.51 2.04 10.79
CA LEU A 6 -35.70 1.23 10.49
C LEU A 6 -36.31 1.76 9.18
N ASN A 7 -36.10 1.02 8.10
CA ASN A 7 -36.46 1.48 6.76
C ASN A 7 -37.94 1.24 6.44
N LEU A 8 -38.43 0.08 6.86
CA LEU A 8 -39.84 -0.30 6.66
C LEU A 8 -40.30 -1.23 7.78
N GLN A 9 -41.51 -1.02 8.24
CA GLN A 9 -42.13 -1.91 9.18
C GLN A 9 -43.63 -2.02 8.85
N THR A 10 -44.08 -3.24 8.56
CA THR A 10 -45.48 -3.60 8.36
C THR A 10 -45.85 -4.72 9.33
N HIS A 11 -47.07 -5.24 9.27
CA HIS A 11 -47.50 -6.36 10.12
C HIS A 11 -46.63 -7.62 9.90
N ASP A 12 -46.28 -7.93 8.65
CA ASP A 12 -45.57 -9.18 8.27
C ASP A 12 -44.14 -8.97 7.80
N PHE A 13 -43.69 -7.71 7.66
CA PHE A 13 -42.36 -7.41 7.12
C PHE A 13 -41.67 -6.28 7.88
N LYS A 14 -40.40 -6.49 8.23
CA LYS A 14 -39.54 -5.49 8.86
C LYS A 14 -38.22 -5.46 8.15
N TRP A 15 -37.72 -4.26 7.83
CA TRP A 15 -36.43 -4.03 7.25
C TRP A 15 -35.67 -2.98 8.04
N THR A 16 -34.49 -3.40 8.55
CA THR A 16 -33.56 -2.51 9.25
C THR A 16 -32.21 -2.50 8.56
N SER A 17 -31.56 -1.37 8.60
CA SER A 17 -30.17 -1.20 8.09
C SER A 17 -29.27 -0.64 9.15
N GLN A 18 -28.03 -1.12 9.17
CA GLN A 18 -26.96 -0.64 10.04
C GLN A 18 -25.76 -0.24 9.20
N ILE A 19 -25.24 0.96 9.39
CA ILE A 19 -24.02 1.45 8.76
C ILE A 19 -23.03 1.80 9.88
N THR A 20 -21.83 1.26 9.78
CA THR A 20 -20.72 1.59 10.68
C THR A 20 -19.56 2.13 9.88
N LEU A 21 -19.04 3.29 10.28
CA LEU A 21 -17.86 3.91 9.70
C LEU A 21 -16.85 4.20 10.79
N SER A 22 -15.60 3.79 10.57
CA SER A 22 -14.51 4.00 11.51
C SER A 22 -13.24 4.44 10.79
N HIS A 23 -12.59 5.44 11.32
CA HIS A 23 -11.28 5.93 10.90
C HIS A 23 -10.40 6.11 12.13
N TYR A 24 -9.18 5.62 12.08
CA TYR A 24 -8.18 5.97 13.07
C TYR A 24 -6.81 6.18 12.41
N ASN A 25 -5.99 7.01 13.04
CA ASN A 25 -4.62 7.25 12.62
C ASN A 25 -3.71 7.16 13.86
N ALA A 26 -2.59 6.48 13.71
CA ALA A 26 -1.60 6.34 14.76
C ALA A 26 -0.25 6.90 14.25
N VAL A 27 0.27 7.90 14.95
CA VAL A 27 1.53 8.56 14.61
C VAL A 27 2.48 8.57 15.80
N TRP A 28 3.76 8.57 15.50
CA TRP A 28 4.78 8.78 16.50
C TRP A 28 4.79 10.25 16.94
N ILE A 29 4.56 10.51 18.23
CA ILE A 29 4.68 11.84 18.82
C ILE A 29 6.12 12.07 19.21
N GLU A 30 6.72 11.08 19.86
CA GLU A 30 8.09 11.11 20.35
C GLU A 30 8.73 9.74 20.20
N ARG A 31 10.00 9.71 19.84
CA ARG A 31 10.81 8.49 19.72
C ARG A 31 11.90 8.50 20.78
N MET A 32 12.43 7.32 21.09
CA MET A 32 13.50 7.16 22.06
C MET A 32 14.73 7.99 21.67
N PRO A 33 15.20 8.93 22.50
CA PRO A 33 16.19 9.94 22.10
C PRO A 33 17.58 9.36 21.78
N ASN A 34 17.91 8.23 22.39
CA ASN A 34 19.25 7.61 22.28
C ASN A 34 19.33 6.47 21.24
N TYR A 35 18.30 6.28 20.42
CA TYR A 35 18.30 5.27 19.39
C TYR A 35 18.66 5.88 18.05
N ASP A 36 19.55 5.24 17.30
CA ASP A 36 19.97 5.70 15.98
C ASP A 36 18.96 5.27 14.91
N TYR A 37 17.96 6.13 14.70
CA TYR A 37 16.96 5.94 13.66
C TYR A 37 17.53 6.30 12.29
N GLN A 38 17.11 5.58 11.25
CA GLN A 38 17.35 5.95 9.87
C GLN A 38 16.80 7.37 9.61
N LYS A 39 17.44 8.15 8.74
CA LYS A 39 17.02 9.54 8.44
C LYS A 39 15.55 9.64 8.06
N TYR A 40 15.05 8.70 7.25
CA TYR A 40 13.65 8.67 6.83
C TYR A 40 12.68 8.36 7.97
N GLN A 41 13.11 7.68 9.03
CA GLN A 41 12.31 7.36 10.21
C GLN A 41 12.18 8.53 11.20
N LYS A 42 12.85 9.65 10.95
CA LYS A 42 12.82 10.86 11.79
C LYS A 42 11.84 11.91 11.26
N ARG A 43 10.99 11.57 10.31
CA ARG A 43 10.00 12.52 9.77
C ARG A 43 8.94 12.86 10.80
N LYS A 44 8.54 14.13 10.82
CA LYS A 44 7.49 14.61 11.73
C LYS A 44 6.16 13.95 11.38
N ASN A 45 5.41 13.55 12.41
CA ASN A 45 4.11 12.88 12.29
C ASN A 45 4.16 11.59 11.47
N GLU A 46 5.26 10.87 11.55
CA GLU A 46 5.41 9.57 10.88
C GLU A 46 4.36 8.58 11.41
N PRO A 47 3.61 7.91 10.55
CA PRO A 47 2.69 6.88 10.96
C PRO A 47 3.42 5.73 11.67
N MET A 48 2.81 5.12 12.68
CA MET A 48 3.41 3.97 13.39
C MET A 48 3.67 2.79 12.47
N ASN A 49 2.80 2.59 11.47
CA ASN A 49 2.88 1.51 10.49
C ASN A 49 3.37 2.03 9.13
N ALA A 50 4.29 3.00 9.16
CA ALA A 50 4.89 3.53 7.94
C ALA A 50 5.78 2.48 7.28
N PHE A 51 5.75 2.45 5.95
CA PHE A 51 6.74 1.79 5.12
C PHE A 51 7.27 2.76 4.08
N TYR A 52 8.50 2.52 3.65
CA TYR A 52 9.24 3.40 2.75
C TYR A 52 9.59 2.66 1.48
N TYR A 53 9.49 3.35 0.35
CA TYR A 53 9.80 2.77 -0.95
C TYR A 53 10.26 3.84 -1.93
N TYR A 54 10.98 3.42 -2.95
CA TYR A 54 11.30 4.25 -4.11
C TYR A 54 10.30 3.98 -5.22
N LYS A 55 9.83 5.03 -5.86
CA LYS A 55 8.96 4.90 -7.02
C LYS A 55 9.79 4.67 -8.28
N THR A 56 9.30 3.81 -9.14
CA THR A 56 9.94 3.52 -10.42
C THR A 56 9.13 4.11 -11.56
N THR A 57 9.81 4.69 -12.54
CA THR A 57 9.20 5.36 -13.69
C THR A 57 9.27 4.54 -14.97
N GLY A 58 10.05 3.47 -14.99
CA GLY A 58 10.22 2.60 -16.14
C GLY A 58 11.34 1.60 -15.95
N ILE A 59 11.83 1.06 -17.06
CA ILE A 59 12.93 0.09 -17.12
C ILE A 59 13.98 0.64 -18.07
N ILE A 60 15.25 0.46 -17.73
CA ILE A 60 16.38 0.89 -18.57
C ILE A 60 16.41 0.06 -19.86
N ASN A 61 16.38 0.74 -21.00
CA ASN A 61 16.49 0.12 -22.32
C ASN A 61 17.83 -0.57 -22.52
N VAL A 62 17.91 -1.44 -23.54
CA VAL A 62 19.14 -2.14 -23.92
C VAL A 62 20.27 -1.18 -24.29
N ASP A 63 19.92 -0.11 -24.99
CA ASP A 63 20.84 0.96 -25.41
C ASP A 63 21.09 2.03 -24.33
N LYS A 64 20.39 1.92 -23.19
CA LYS A 64 20.43 2.87 -22.06
C LYS A 64 20.04 4.30 -22.40
N SER A 65 19.36 4.52 -23.52
CA SER A 65 18.99 5.86 -24.00
C SER A 65 18.04 6.59 -23.05
N ASN A 66 17.24 5.84 -22.28
CA ASN A 66 16.25 6.37 -21.34
C ASN A 66 16.74 6.42 -19.88
N MET A 67 18.03 6.11 -19.63
CA MET A 67 18.57 6.09 -18.27
C MET A 67 18.88 7.53 -17.80
N PRO A 68 18.27 8.01 -16.70
CA PRO A 68 18.58 9.31 -16.13
C PRO A 68 19.99 9.32 -15.50
N GLU A 69 20.60 10.50 -15.46
CA GLU A 69 21.92 10.69 -14.85
C GLU A 69 21.91 10.34 -13.35
N SER A 70 20.85 10.70 -12.64
CA SER A 70 20.63 10.41 -11.21
C SER A 70 20.72 8.91 -10.87
N GLN A 71 20.39 8.03 -11.84
CA GLN A 71 20.48 6.58 -11.67
C GLN A 71 21.88 6.08 -11.34
N ARG A 72 22.93 6.82 -11.78
CA ARG A 72 24.33 6.46 -11.52
C ARG A 72 24.70 6.48 -10.05
N SER A 73 24.01 7.27 -9.25
CA SER A 73 24.24 7.35 -7.79
C SER A 73 23.97 6.02 -7.08
N LEU A 74 23.11 5.16 -7.64
CA LEU A 74 22.80 3.83 -7.12
C LEU A 74 23.90 2.78 -7.41
N GLY A 75 24.92 3.15 -8.20
CA GLY A 75 26.02 2.28 -8.54
C GLY A 75 25.85 1.51 -9.86
N PRO A 76 26.93 0.82 -10.31
CA PRO A 76 26.97 0.19 -11.64
C PRO A 76 25.91 -0.88 -11.88
N ALA A 77 25.53 -1.64 -10.85
CA ALA A 77 24.52 -2.69 -10.95
C ALA A 77 23.14 -2.13 -11.30
N ALA A 78 22.80 -0.98 -10.73
CA ALA A 78 21.53 -0.31 -10.99
C ALA A 78 21.47 0.40 -12.37
N CYS A 79 22.58 0.46 -13.08
CA CYS A 79 22.71 1.05 -14.42
C CYS A 79 22.69 0.01 -15.54
N MET A 80 22.33 -1.22 -15.24
CA MET A 80 22.22 -2.28 -16.25
C MET A 80 20.89 -2.20 -16.99
N SER A 81 20.91 -2.62 -18.25
CA SER A 81 19.69 -2.81 -19.04
C SER A 81 18.72 -3.76 -18.33
N GLY A 82 17.45 -3.43 -18.35
CA GLY A 82 16.41 -4.17 -17.65
C GLY A 82 16.24 -3.80 -16.17
N TYR A 83 17.12 -2.95 -15.62
CA TYR A 83 16.95 -2.46 -14.26
C TYR A 83 15.87 -1.37 -14.18
N PRO A 84 15.08 -1.30 -13.09
CA PRO A 84 14.07 -0.27 -12.92
C PRO A 84 14.70 1.13 -12.77
N ILE A 85 14.12 2.11 -13.43
CA ILE A 85 14.48 3.50 -13.30
C ILE A 85 13.82 4.05 -12.03
N VAL A 86 14.65 4.48 -11.08
CA VAL A 86 14.18 5.07 -9.82
C VAL A 86 13.94 6.56 -10.02
N GLU A 87 12.82 7.05 -9.50
CA GLU A 87 12.47 8.47 -9.54
C GLU A 87 13.35 9.28 -8.59
N ASP A 88 14.01 10.29 -9.10
CA ASP A 88 14.64 11.36 -8.34
C ASP A 88 13.53 12.37 -7.98
N LYS A 89 13.03 12.27 -6.76
CA LYS A 89 11.85 12.99 -6.30
C LYS A 89 12.14 14.47 -6.04
N ASN A 90 13.32 14.77 -5.54
CA ASN A 90 13.72 16.13 -5.18
C ASN A 90 14.46 16.85 -6.34
N GLY A 91 14.89 16.12 -7.38
CA GLY A 91 15.56 16.66 -8.56
C GLY A 91 16.99 17.11 -8.32
N ASP A 92 17.66 16.58 -7.29
CA ASP A 92 19.06 16.95 -6.98
C ASP A 92 20.11 16.17 -7.76
N GLY A 93 19.67 15.18 -8.56
CA GLY A 93 20.56 14.34 -9.39
C GLY A 93 21.17 13.15 -8.64
N ILE A 94 20.80 12.93 -7.38
CA ILE A 94 21.30 11.85 -6.53
C ILE A 94 20.11 11.11 -5.93
N ILE A 95 20.01 9.81 -6.20
CA ILE A 95 18.96 8.98 -5.58
C ILE A 95 19.41 8.55 -4.20
N ASP A 96 18.76 9.08 -3.18
CA ASP A 96 19.05 8.81 -1.78
C ASP A 96 17.77 8.64 -0.94
N VAL A 97 17.91 8.63 0.39
CA VAL A 97 16.78 8.47 1.31
C VAL A 97 15.75 9.60 1.23
N ASN A 98 16.10 10.76 0.68
CA ASN A 98 15.19 11.89 0.52
C ASN A 98 14.17 11.64 -0.61
N ASP A 99 14.52 10.77 -1.57
CA ASP A 99 13.64 10.38 -2.68
C ASP A 99 12.64 9.31 -2.29
N SER A 100 12.78 8.75 -1.08
CA SER A 100 11.86 7.74 -0.61
C SER A 100 10.46 8.31 -0.36
N TYR A 101 9.47 7.57 -0.77
CA TYR A 101 8.06 7.78 -0.44
C TYR A 101 7.73 7.07 0.85
N MET A 102 6.84 7.66 1.62
CA MET A 102 6.34 7.09 2.86
C MET A 102 4.84 6.85 2.73
N ASP A 103 4.41 5.65 3.03
CA ASP A 103 3.01 5.28 3.06
C ASP A 103 2.67 4.54 4.36
N ASN A 104 1.38 4.39 4.61
CA ASN A 104 0.85 3.75 5.80
C ASN A 104 0.06 2.50 5.40
N THR A 105 0.31 1.39 6.11
CA THR A 105 -0.43 0.14 5.91
C THR A 105 -1.82 0.16 6.53
N LEU A 106 -2.11 1.13 7.40
CA LEU A 106 -3.43 1.25 8.03
C LEU A 106 -4.48 1.71 7.02
N PRO A 107 -5.65 1.08 7.01
CA PRO A 107 -6.78 1.54 6.21
C PRO A 107 -7.17 2.98 6.55
N LYS A 108 -7.51 3.75 5.52
CA LYS A 108 -8.05 5.10 5.71
C LYS A 108 -9.47 5.09 6.25
N LEU A 109 -10.24 4.06 5.91
CA LEU A 109 -11.62 3.92 6.32
C LEU A 109 -11.97 2.44 6.49
N TYR A 110 -12.62 2.14 7.59
CA TYR A 110 -13.30 0.88 7.82
C TYR A 110 -14.80 1.13 7.68
N PHE A 111 -15.49 0.28 6.97
CA PHE A 111 -16.94 0.35 6.86
C PHE A 111 -17.57 -1.01 7.09
N GLY A 112 -18.74 -0.97 7.69
CA GLY A 112 -19.63 -2.11 7.83
C GLY A 112 -21.03 -1.70 7.40
N PHE A 113 -21.71 -2.57 6.68
CA PHE A 113 -23.08 -2.38 6.23
C PHE A 113 -23.84 -3.66 6.46
N GLY A 114 -24.88 -3.58 7.30
CA GLY A 114 -25.79 -4.67 7.62
C GLY A 114 -27.20 -4.36 7.19
N ASN A 115 -27.92 -5.36 6.71
CA ASN A 115 -29.35 -5.31 6.48
C ASN A 115 -29.99 -6.56 7.08
N THR A 116 -31.02 -6.35 7.86
CA THR A 116 -31.88 -7.41 8.41
C THR A 116 -33.28 -7.28 7.83
N PHE A 117 -33.73 -8.35 7.24
CA PHE A 117 -35.09 -8.49 6.69
C PHE A 117 -35.80 -9.59 7.46
N THR A 118 -36.91 -9.26 8.10
CA THR A 118 -37.78 -10.20 8.75
C THR A 118 -39.10 -10.25 7.98
N TRP A 119 -39.50 -11.43 7.51
CA TRP A 119 -40.76 -11.64 6.81
C TRP A 119 -41.49 -12.86 7.39
N LYS A 120 -42.53 -12.60 8.15
CA LYS A 120 -43.25 -13.64 8.89
C LYS A 120 -42.33 -14.46 9.79
N ASN A 121 -42.05 -15.72 9.40
CA ASN A 121 -41.19 -16.64 10.14
C ASN A 121 -39.79 -16.76 9.51
N PHE A 122 -39.45 -15.89 8.55
CA PHE A 122 -38.13 -15.90 7.89
C PHE A 122 -37.35 -14.64 8.25
N ASP A 123 -36.07 -14.83 8.64
CA ASP A 123 -35.13 -13.77 8.86
C ASP A 123 -33.95 -13.93 7.89
N LEU A 124 -33.56 -12.84 7.28
CA LEU A 124 -32.39 -12.75 6.39
C LEU A 124 -31.50 -11.62 6.85
N ASP A 125 -30.28 -11.95 7.25
CA ASP A 125 -29.25 -11.00 7.59
C ASP A 125 -28.16 -10.98 6.52
N ILE A 126 -27.90 -9.80 5.97
CA ILE A 126 -26.82 -9.55 5.01
C ILE A 126 -25.84 -8.58 5.66
N PHE A 127 -24.62 -9.02 5.87
CA PHE A 127 -23.57 -8.18 6.42
C PHE A 127 -22.37 -8.11 5.48
N MET A 128 -21.94 -6.90 5.19
CA MET A 128 -20.75 -6.60 4.40
C MET A 128 -19.83 -5.71 5.23
N TYR A 129 -18.54 -5.99 5.15
CA TYR A 129 -17.53 -5.10 5.71
C TYR A 129 -16.37 -4.94 4.75
N GLY A 130 -15.65 -3.83 4.87
CA GLY A 130 -14.52 -3.58 4.02
C GLY A 130 -13.58 -2.53 4.60
N GLN A 131 -12.45 -2.42 3.94
CA GLN A 131 -11.40 -1.48 4.27
C GLN A 131 -11.01 -0.73 3.01
N LEU A 132 -10.96 0.58 3.07
CA LEU A 132 -10.56 1.43 1.95
C LEU A 132 -9.19 2.07 2.19
N GLY A 133 -8.41 2.19 1.12
CA GLY A 133 -7.10 2.84 1.16
C GLY A 133 -6.04 2.03 1.88
N VAL A 134 -6.18 0.70 1.93
CA VAL A 134 -5.15 -0.21 2.44
C VAL A 134 -4.02 -0.26 1.43
N LYS A 135 -2.79 -0.10 1.91
CA LYS A 135 -1.58 -0.35 1.13
C LYS A 135 -0.79 -1.47 1.80
N LYS A 136 -0.45 -2.49 1.05
CA LYS A 136 0.33 -3.62 1.54
C LYS A 136 1.49 -3.90 0.62
N TRP A 137 2.62 -4.26 1.23
CA TRP A 137 3.73 -4.83 0.50
C TRP A 137 3.35 -6.26 0.07
N ASN A 138 3.60 -6.60 -1.19
CA ASN A 138 3.32 -7.95 -1.69
C ASN A 138 4.58 -8.82 -1.58
N ASP A 139 4.83 -9.36 -0.40
CA ASP A 139 6.00 -10.21 -0.13
C ASP A 139 6.00 -11.48 -0.98
N ALA A 140 4.83 -12.04 -1.26
CA ALA A 140 4.72 -13.25 -2.07
C ALA A 140 5.22 -12.99 -3.50
N TYR A 141 4.83 -11.86 -4.07
CA TYR A 141 5.28 -11.45 -5.40
C TYR A 141 6.76 -11.06 -5.39
N GLY A 142 7.21 -10.26 -4.42
CA GLY A 142 8.61 -9.88 -4.25
C GLY A 142 9.53 -11.10 -4.14
N ASN A 143 9.17 -12.05 -3.29
CA ASN A 143 9.94 -13.28 -3.12
C ASN A 143 9.92 -14.22 -4.35
N SER A 144 8.87 -14.16 -5.16
CA SER A 144 8.79 -14.96 -6.39
C SER A 144 9.66 -14.40 -7.52
N ILE A 145 9.96 -13.10 -7.48
CA ILE A 145 10.77 -12.40 -8.48
C ILE A 145 12.24 -12.25 -8.03
N ASP A 146 12.58 -12.69 -6.85
CA ASP A 146 13.95 -12.58 -6.35
C ASP A 146 14.92 -13.32 -7.28
N VAL A 147 15.67 -12.55 -8.04
CA VAL A 147 16.64 -13.01 -9.05
C VAL A 147 17.82 -13.75 -8.41
N GLY A 148 18.07 -13.53 -7.13
CA GLY A 148 19.05 -14.28 -6.34
C GLY A 148 18.63 -15.74 -6.10
N GLY A 149 17.34 -16.03 -6.25
CA GLY A 149 16.78 -17.36 -6.14
C GLY A 149 16.49 -18.02 -7.49
N LEU A 150 17.42 -18.09 -8.41
CA LEU A 150 17.32 -18.73 -9.73
C LEU A 150 16.73 -20.17 -9.72
N SER A 151 16.50 -20.75 -8.56
CA SER A 151 15.94 -22.09 -8.39
C SER A 151 14.41 -22.13 -8.37
N ARG A 152 13.69 -21.00 -8.46
CA ARG A 152 12.23 -20.96 -8.27
C ARG A 152 11.39 -20.91 -9.55
N GLY A 153 11.97 -21.11 -10.71
CA GLY A 153 11.21 -21.28 -11.97
C GLY A 153 10.33 -20.08 -12.34
N VAL A 154 10.73 -18.89 -11.98
CA VAL A 154 10.01 -17.66 -12.35
C VAL A 154 10.30 -17.36 -13.81
N ASP A 155 9.24 -17.20 -14.59
CA ASP A 155 9.34 -16.74 -15.97
C ASP A 155 10.18 -15.46 -16.05
N ALA A 156 11.25 -15.47 -16.83
CA ALA A 156 12.10 -14.31 -17.06
C ALA A 156 11.32 -13.06 -17.54
N HIS A 157 10.12 -13.26 -18.06
CA HIS A 157 9.17 -12.21 -18.44
C HIS A 157 8.69 -11.34 -17.27
N ASN A 158 8.66 -11.87 -16.05
CA ASN A 158 8.14 -11.18 -14.88
C ASN A 158 9.23 -10.44 -14.08
N VAL A 159 10.51 -10.67 -14.37
CA VAL A 159 11.63 -10.07 -13.64
C VAL A 159 11.73 -8.55 -13.84
N GLY A 160 11.17 -8.03 -14.93
CA GLY A 160 11.18 -6.59 -15.21
C GLY A 160 10.02 -5.81 -14.58
N ILE A 161 9.06 -6.49 -13.94
CA ILE A 161 7.86 -5.84 -13.39
C ILE A 161 7.95 -5.85 -11.86
N LEU A 162 8.96 -5.19 -11.32
CA LEU A 162 8.95 -4.74 -9.93
C LEU A 162 7.92 -3.62 -9.80
N SER A 163 6.66 -3.94 -10.03
CA SER A 163 5.60 -2.99 -9.84
C SER A 163 5.13 -3.07 -8.40
N LEU A 164 5.20 -1.95 -7.73
CA LEU A 164 4.30 -1.62 -6.65
C LEU A 164 2.87 -1.73 -7.18
N ILE A 165 2.24 -2.88 -7.00
CA ILE A 165 0.83 -3.03 -7.29
C ILE A 165 0.09 -2.25 -6.20
N HIS A 166 -0.40 -1.07 -6.57
CA HIS A 166 -1.42 -0.39 -5.80
C HIS A 166 -2.75 -1.10 -6.06
N ILE A 167 -3.25 -1.81 -5.05
CA ILE A 167 -4.62 -2.32 -5.02
C ILE A 167 -5.50 -1.27 -4.37
#